data_09297e605a16461b3b7e4263e3ca4f27
#
_entry.id   09297e605a16461b3b7e4263e3ca4f27
#
_cell.length_a   1.000
_cell.length_b   1.000
_cell.length_c   1.000
_cell.angle_alpha   90.00
_cell.angle_beta   90.00
_cell.angle_gamma   90.00
#
_symmetry.space_group_name_H-M   'P 1'
#
loop_
_entity.id
_entity.type
_entity.pdbx_description
1 polymer ?
#
loop_
_entity_poly.entity_id
_entity_poly.type
_entity_poly.pdbx_seq_one_letter_code
_entity_poly.pdbx_strand_id
1 'polypeptide(L)'
;NGFEYDLQFIERKDSRDGDIEIDVDGMCVFIDPKSAKYIDGTTLDYQETLMGGGFSFENPNPLWIDDISKAVAEIIEREVNPAVASHGGHVELMGVEDGKAVIVFGGGCQGCGMADVTLKQGVETMIKDHVPSISEVIDATDHAAGENPFY
;
A
#
# COMPACT_ATOMS: atom_id res chain seq x y z
N ASN A 1 -2.98 8.73 1.02
CA ASN A 1 -2.71 7.30 1.15
C ASN A 1 -4.03 6.57 1.33
N GLY A 2 -4.42 5.75 0.39
CA GLY A 2 -5.66 5.01 0.37
C GLY A 2 -5.51 3.73 -0.44
N PHE A 3 -6.61 3.00 -0.57
CA PHE A 3 -6.65 1.84 -1.44
C PHE A 3 -6.49 2.25 -2.91
N GLU A 4 -5.73 1.49 -3.63
CA GLU A 4 -5.65 1.55 -5.09
C GLU A 4 -6.55 0.47 -5.67
N TYR A 5 -7.41 0.86 -6.60
CA TYR A 5 -8.39 -0.05 -7.21
C TYR A 5 -8.07 -0.25 -8.68
N ASP A 6 -7.95 -1.52 -9.07
CA ASP A 6 -7.87 -1.92 -10.47
C ASP A 6 -9.18 -2.59 -10.88
N LEU A 7 -9.88 -1.97 -11.82
CA LEU A 7 -11.16 -2.43 -12.34
C LEU A 7 -11.04 -2.71 -13.83
N GLN A 8 -11.34 -3.94 -14.22
CA GLN A 8 -11.27 -4.37 -15.62
C GLN A 8 -12.58 -4.98 -16.07
N PHE A 9 -12.99 -4.68 -17.29
CA PHE A 9 -14.10 -5.38 -17.94
C PHE A 9 -13.57 -6.66 -18.57
N ILE A 10 -14.11 -7.79 -18.13
CA ILE A 10 -13.73 -9.11 -18.63
C ILE A 10 -14.98 -9.88 -19.09
N GLU A 11 -14.80 -10.86 -19.98
CA GLU A 11 -15.85 -11.83 -20.22
C GLU A 11 -15.87 -12.89 -19.09
N ARG A 12 -17.04 -13.41 -18.79
CA ARG A 12 -17.22 -14.41 -17.70
C ARG A 12 -16.26 -15.60 -17.81
N LYS A 13 -15.92 -16.00 -19.03
CA LYS A 13 -14.94 -17.07 -19.31
C LYS A 13 -13.50 -16.74 -18.91
N ASP A 14 -13.19 -15.45 -18.75
CA ASP A 14 -11.85 -14.94 -18.46
C ASP A 14 -11.63 -14.71 -16.95
N SER A 15 -12.62 -15.07 -16.10
CA SER A 15 -12.46 -15.08 -14.65
C SER A 15 -11.38 -16.08 -14.24
N ARG A 16 -10.64 -15.74 -13.19
CA ARG A 16 -9.58 -16.61 -12.66
C ARG A 16 -10.15 -17.64 -11.71
N ASP A 17 -9.52 -18.83 -11.68
CA ASP A 17 -9.86 -19.85 -10.68
C ASP A 17 -9.62 -19.30 -9.28
N GLY A 18 -10.65 -19.38 -8.43
CA GLY A 18 -10.63 -18.89 -7.07
C GLY A 18 -11.22 -17.49 -6.88
N ASP A 19 -11.54 -16.77 -7.96
CA ASP A 19 -12.24 -15.49 -7.87
C ASP A 19 -13.63 -15.67 -7.22
N ILE A 20 -14.00 -14.71 -6.40
CA ILE A 20 -15.31 -14.67 -5.76
C ILE A 20 -16.27 -14.00 -6.73
N GLU A 21 -17.30 -14.76 -7.14
CA GLU A 21 -18.34 -14.27 -8.03
C GLU A 21 -19.48 -13.67 -7.21
N ILE A 22 -19.82 -12.42 -7.49
CA ILE A 22 -20.96 -11.72 -6.88
C ILE A 22 -21.89 -11.22 -7.98
N ASP A 23 -23.18 -11.48 -7.86
CA ASP A 23 -24.19 -10.90 -8.74
C ASP A 23 -24.75 -9.63 -8.09
N VAL A 24 -24.61 -8.51 -8.77
CA VAL A 24 -25.10 -7.20 -8.32
C VAL A 24 -25.93 -6.59 -9.44
N ASP A 25 -27.25 -6.52 -9.23
CA ASP A 25 -28.19 -5.90 -10.17
C ASP A 25 -28.11 -6.45 -11.60
N GLY A 26 -27.86 -7.76 -11.75
CA GLY A 26 -27.72 -8.42 -13.05
C GLY A 26 -26.33 -8.30 -13.69
N MET A 27 -25.40 -7.69 -13.02
CA MET A 27 -23.97 -7.71 -13.38
C MET A 27 -23.23 -8.72 -12.52
N CYS A 28 -22.32 -9.44 -13.14
CA CYS A 28 -21.44 -10.36 -12.45
C CYS A 28 -20.10 -9.67 -12.16
N VAL A 29 -19.74 -9.62 -10.90
CA VAL A 29 -18.48 -9.02 -10.44
C VAL A 29 -17.59 -10.14 -9.92
N PHE A 30 -16.37 -10.21 -10.41
CA PHE A 30 -15.33 -11.12 -9.94
C PHE A 30 -14.32 -10.39 -9.06
N ILE A 31 -14.07 -10.96 -7.89
CA ILE A 31 -13.20 -10.35 -6.89
C ILE A 31 -12.05 -11.31 -6.59
N ASP A 32 -10.82 -10.83 -6.72
CA ASP A 32 -9.64 -11.56 -6.28
C ASP A 32 -9.74 -11.91 -4.78
N PRO A 33 -9.48 -13.17 -4.38
CA PRO A 33 -9.58 -13.60 -2.98
C PRO A 33 -8.69 -12.80 -2.01
N LYS A 34 -7.56 -12.28 -2.47
CA LYS A 34 -6.67 -11.45 -1.65
C LYS A 34 -7.28 -10.08 -1.38
N SER A 35 -7.99 -9.52 -2.36
CA SER A 35 -8.65 -8.22 -2.28
C SER A 35 -9.95 -8.27 -1.49
N ALA A 36 -10.62 -9.42 -1.47
CA ALA A 36 -11.96 -9.58 -0.90
C ALA A 36 -12.08 -9.09 0.54
N LYS A 37 -11.08 -9.36 1.37
CA LYS A 37 -11.05 -8.92 2.78
C LYS A 37 -10.95 -7.40 2.97
N TYR A 38 -10.48 -6.68 1.95
CA TYR A 38 -10.29 -5.22 2.00
C TYR A 38 -11.45 -4.45 1.39
N ILE A 39 -12.32 -5.11 0.62
CA ILE A 39 -13.42 -4.46 -0.08
C ILE A 39 -14.80 -4.84 0.45
N ASP A 40 -14.87 -5.65 1.49
CA ASP A 40 -16.15 -5.99 2.13
C ASP A 40 -16.86 -4.71 2.59
N GLY A 41 -18.14 -4.56 2.21
CA GLY A 41 -18.92 -3.35 2.48
C GLY A 41 -18.57 -2.14 1.63
N THR A 42 -17.66 -2.25 0.66
CA THR A 42 -17.32 -1.16 -0.28
C THR A 42 -18.48 -0.90 -1.24
N THR A 43 -18.79 0.37 -1.45
CA THR A 43 -19.73 0.81 -2.47
C THR A 43 -18.98 1.23 -3.72
N LEU A 44 -19.37 0.64 -4.86
CA LEU A 44 -18.92 1.03 -6.18
C LEU A 44 -20.03 1.82 -6.86
N ASP A 45 -19.74 3.05 -7.26
CA ASP A 45 -20.66 3.93 -7.96
C ASP A 45 -20.06 4.43 -9.28
N TYR A 46 -20.91 4.71 -10.24
CA TYR A 46 -20.52 5.32 -11.50
C TYR A 46 -21.07 6.72 -11.60
N GLN A 47 -20.20 7.69 -11.75
CA GLN A 47 -20.57 9.10 -11.81
C GLN A 47 -20.23 9.69 -13.18
N GLU A 48 -21.20 10.35 -13.80
CA GLU A 48 -20.97 11.16 -14.98
C GLU A 48 -20.64 12.60 -14.58
N THR A 49 -19.51 13.08 -15.02
CA THR A 49 -19.07 14.46 -14.81
C THR A 49 -18.93 15.17 -16.14
N LEU A 50 -18.79 16.50 -16.12
CA LEU A 50 -18.55 17.30 -17.32
C LEU A 50 -17.25 16.91 -18.06
N MET A 51 -16.35 16.20 -17.40
CA MET A 51 -15.08 15.73 -17.96
C MET A 51 -15.10 14.24 -18.36
N GLY A 52 -16.26 13.61 -18.31
CA GLY A 52 -16.45 12.19 -18.62
C GLY A 52 -16.97 11.39 -17.41
N GLY A 53 -17.33 10.13 -17.66
CA GLY A 53 -17.76 9.21 -16.63
C GLY A 53 -16.60 8.51 -15.91
N GLY A 54 -16.79 8.16 -14.67
CA GLY A 54 -15.79 7.43 -13.88
C GLY A 54 -16.42 6.63 -12.75
N PHE A 55 -15.70 5.59 -12.34
CA PHE A 55 -16.06 4.82 -11.16
C PHE A 55 -15.51 5.48 -9.90
N SER A 56 -16.33 5.48 -8.85
CA SER A 56 -15.92 5.89 -7.51
C SER A 56 -16.11 4.75 -6.54
N PHE A 57 -15.19 4.64 -5.60
CA PHE A 57 -15.20 3.62 -4.55
C PHE A 57 -15.33 4.29 -3.19
N GLU A 58 -16.28 3.84 -2.41
CA GLU A 58 -16.44 4.23 -1.03
C GLU A 58 -16.19 3.01 -0.15
N ASN A 59 -15.00 2.95 0.46
CA ASN A 59 -14.54 1.79 1.21
C ASN A 59 -14.46 2.13 2.70
N PRO A 60 -15.27 1.49 3.55
CA PRO A 60 -15.28 1.72 4.98
C PRO A 60 -14.14 1.02 5.73
N ASN A 61 -13.40 0.13 5.04
CA ASN A 61 -12.37 -0.66 5.69
C ASN A 61 -11.12 0.17 5.98
N PRO A 62 -10.44 -0.09 7.11
CA PRO A 62 -9.14 0.51 7.35
C PRO A 62 -8.10 -0.05 6.37
N LEU A 63 -7.11 0.77 6.02
CA LEU A 63 -6.02 0.37 5.14
C LEU A 63 -5.25 -0.84 5.69
N TRP A 64 -5.11 -0.89 7.01
CA TRP A 64 -4.47 -1.99 7.73
C TRP A 64 -5.49 -2.71 8.59
N ILE A 65 -5.68 -4.01 8.37
CA ILE A 65 -6.71 -4.81 9.05
C ILE A 65 -6.16 -5.44 10.32
N ASP A 66 -4.91 -5.91 10.29
CA ASP A 66 -4.27 -6.56 11.41
C ASP A 66 -3.57 -5.57 12.35
N ASP A 67 -3.48 -5.92 13.62
CA ASP A 67 -2.92 -5.05 14.66
C ASP A 67 -1.42 -4.79 14.49
N ILE A 68 -0.69 -5.72 13.89
CA ILE A 68 0.76 -5.58 13.65
C ILE A 68 0.98 -4.54 12.55
N SER A 69 0.27 -4.65 11.43
CA SER A 69 0.36 -3.66 10.34
C SER A 69 -0.05 -2.27 10.79
N LYS A 70 -1.09 -2.15 11.62
CA LYS A 70 -1.50 -0.87 12.23
C LYS A 70 -0.40 -0.28 13.11
N ALA A 71 0.20 -1.10 13.97
CA ALA A 71 1.27 -0.66 14.85
C ALA A 71 2.50 -0.19 14.07
N VAL A 72 2.90 -0.94 13.03
CA VAL A 72 4.02 -0.56 12.16
C VAL A 72 3.71 0.75 11.42
N ALA A 73 2.52 0.90 10.86
CA ALA A 73 2.11 2.12 10.16
C ALA A 73 2.12 3.34 11.10
N GLU A 74 1.65 3.18 12.34
CA GLU A 74 1.68 4.24 13.34
C GLU A 74 3.11 4.67 13.70
N ILE A 75 4.02 3.72 13.88
CA ILE A 75 5.43 4.03 14.15
C ILE A 75 6.08 4.72 12.96
N ILE A 76 5.79 4.30 11.74
CA ILE A 76 6.29 4.98 10.53
C ILE A 76 5.86 6.44 10.52
N GLU A 77 4.59 6.72 10.77
CA GLU A 77 4.06 8.10 10.76
C GLU A 77 4.58 8.96 11.91
N ARG A 78 4.70 8.40 13.11
CA ARG A 78 5.02 9.18 14.32
C ARG A 78 6.51 9.33 14.60
N GLU A 79 7.31 8.33 14.26
CA GLU A 79 8.73 8.27 14.62
C GLU A 79 9.62 8.29 13.38
N VAL A 80 9.31 7.46 12.37
CA VAL A 80 10.16 7.29 11.20
C VAL A 80 10.08 8.48 10.26
N ASN A 81 8.88 8.89 9.86
CA ASN A 81 8.69 9.98 8.92
C ASN A 81 9.20 11.33 9.43
N PRO A 82 9.01 11.71 10.69
CA PRO A 82 9.64 12.93 11.23
C PRO A 82 11.18 12.91 11.17
N ALA A 83 11.79 11.75 11.42
CA ALA A 83 13.24 11.60 11.34
C ALA A 83 13.74 11.67 9.89
N VAL A 84 13.05 11.02 8.96
CA VAL A 84 13.40 10.96 7.55
C VAL A 84 13.10 12.28 6.82
N ALA A 85 12.10 13.02 7.27
CA ALA A 85 11.74 14.32 6.68
C ALA A 85 12.88 15.34 6.75
N SER A 86 13.76 15.22 7.74
CA SER A 86 14.97 16.07 7.84
C SER A 86 15.92 15.87 6.66
N HIS A 87 15.82 14.73 5.96
CA HIS A 87 16.57 14.40 4.76
C HIS A 87 15.74 14.58 3.47
N GLY A 88 14.54 15.17 3.57
CA GLY A 88 13.67 15.42 2.44
C GLY A 88 12.94 14.18 1.90
N GLY A 89 12.94 13.09 2.65
CA GLY A 89 12.30 11.83 2.27
C GLY A 89 11.08 11.49 3.11
N HIS A 90 10.44 10.38 2.76
CA HIS A 90 9.39 9.74 3.54
C HIS A 90 9.42 8.22 3.35
N VAL A 91 8.77 7.51 4.24
CA VAL A 91 8.65 6.05 4.23
C VAL A 91 7.18 5.68 4.21
N GLU A 92 6.82 4.74 3.36
CA GLU A 92 5.48 4.16 3.29
C GLU A 92 5.52 2.66 3.58
N LEU A 93 4.53 2.18 4.34
CA LEU A 93 4.33 0.76 4.57
C LEU A 93 3.55 0.15 3.40
N MET A 94 4.11 -0.88 2.78
CA MET A 94 3.44 -1.64 1.72
C MET A 94 2.67 -2.83 2.26
N GLY A 95 3.15 -3.44 3.33
CA GLY A 95 2.50 -4.58 3.97
C GLY A 95 3.36 -5.23 5.06
N VAL A 96 2.77 -6.15 5.78
CA VAL A 96 3.46 -7.01 6.74
C VAL A 96 3.07 -8.45 6.46
N GLU A 97 4.06 -9.30 6.19
CA GLU A 97 3.88 -10.74 5.99
C GLU A 97 4.94 -11.50 6.80
N ASP A 98 4.51 -12.52 7.52
CA ASP A 98 5.39 -13.42 8.29
C ASP A 98 6.42 -12.71 9.19
N GLY A 99 6.00 -11.63 9.86
CA GLY A 99 6.87 -10.84 10.71
C GLY A 99 7.88 -9.97 9.95
N LYS A 100 7.69 -9.78 8.65
CA LYS A 100 8.49 -8.91 7.78
C LYS A 100 7.67 -7.70 7.36
N ALA A 101 8.16 -6.51 7.67
CA ALA A 101 7.57 -5.27 7.20
C ALA A 101 8.19 -4.88 5.85
N VAL A 102 7.36 -4.71 4.84
CA VAL A 102 7.78 -4.24 3.52
C VAL A 102 7.52 -2.75 3.42
N ILE A 103 8.56 -1.97 3.19
CA ILE A 103 8.51 -0.51 3.11
C ILE A 103 9.06 -0.01 1.79
N VAL A 104 8.67 1.21 1.44
CA VAL A 104 9.20 1.95 0.28
C VAL A 104 9.63 3.33 0.73
N PHE A 105 10.80 3.75 0.28
CA PHE A 105 11.30 5.11 0.47
C PHE A 105 10.88 6.00 -0.70
N GLY A 106 10.43 7.21 -0.38
CA GLY A 106 10.05 8.22 -1.37
C GLY A 106 10.76 9.55 -1.16
N GLY A 107 10.59 10.48 -2.11
CA GLY A 107 11.19 11.80 -2.03
C GLY A 107 12.71 11.80 -2.20
N GLY A 108 13.41 12.64 -1.44
CA GLY A 108 14.87 12.80 -1.50
C GLY A 108 15.68 11.56 -1.13
N CYS A 109 15.04 10.51 -0.58
CA CYS A 109 15.68 9.24 -0.27
C CYS A 109 15.79 8.30 -1.48
N GLN A 110 15.09 8.60 -2.58
CA GLN A 110 15.26 7.87 -3.84
C GLN A 110 16.55 8.35 -4.53
N GLY A 111 17.52 7.47 -4.63
CA GLY A 111 18.77 7.75 -5.39
C GLY A 111 19.96 8.24 -4.56
N CYS A 112 19.85 8.33 -3.24
CA CYS A 112 20.99 8.68 -2.38
C CYS A 112 21.72 7.41 -1.91
N GLY A 113 22.54 6.82 -2.76
CA GLY A 113 23.18 5.52 -2.56
C GLY A 113 24.11 5.35 -1.35
N MET A 114 24.40 6.41 -0.59
CA MET A 114 25.19 6.33 0.64
C MET A 114 24.37 6.56 1.93
N ALA A 115 23.22 7.24 1.83
CA ALA A 115 22.32 7.41 2.96
C ALA A 115 21.46 6.15 3.23
N ASP A 116 21.39 5.28 2.24
CA ASP A 116 20.47 4.17 2.13
C ASP A 116 20.68 3.13 3.24
N VAL A 117 21.89 2.66 3.47
CA VAL A 117 22.15 1.58 4.45
C VAL A 117 21.94 2.06 5.88
N THR A 118 22.42 3.27 6.22
CA THR A 118 22.30 3.82 7.58
C THR A 118 20.86 4.20 7.89
N LEU A 119 20.15 4.76 6.92
CA LEU A 119 18.75 5.14 7.05
C LEU A 119 17.86 3.90 7.19
N LYS A 120 18.08 2.90 6.34
CA LYS A 120 17.37 1.61 6.41
C LYS A 120 17.57 0.93 7.76
N GLN A 121 18.81 0.87 8.27
CA GLN A 121 19.12 0.31 9.58
C GLN A 121 18.45 1.10 10.71
N GLY A 122 18.41 2.42 10.62
CA GLY A 122 17.72 3.26 11.57
C GLY A 122 16.21 3.01 11.60
N VAL A 123 15.59 2.96 10.43
CA VAL A 123 14.17 2.65 10.28
C VAL A 123 13.85 1.24 10.80
N GLU A 124 14.65 0.25 10.43
CA GLU A 124 14.49 -1.12 10.89
C GLU A 124 14.58 -1.23 12.42
N THR A 125 15.54 -0.55 13.02
CA THR A 125 15.71 -0.52 14.49
C THR A 125 14.50 0.12 15.16
N MET A 126 14.03 1.27 14.66
CA MET A 126 12.85 1.95 15.21
C MET A 126 11.60 1.07 15.15
N ILE A 127 11.37 0.40 14.02
CA ILE A 127 10.22 -0.48 13.87
C ILE A 127 10.33 -1.68 14.81
N LYS A 128 11.47 -2.34 14.86
CA LYS A 128 11.68 -3.52 15.71
C LYS A 128 11.59 -3.22 17.20
N ASP A 129 12.09 -2.08 17.63
CA ASP A 129 12.05 -1.66 19.05
C ASP A 129 10.61 -1.42 19.54
N HIS A 130 9.74 -0.89 18.67
CA HIS A 130 8.35 -0.62 19.01
C HIS A 130 7.41 -1.79 18.71
N VAL A 131 7.73 -2.60 17.71
CA VAL A 131 6.94 -3.76 17.28
C VAL A 131 7.82 -5.01 17.27
N PRO A 132 8.01 -5.68 18.42
CA PRO A 132 8.89 -6.86 18.53
C PRO A 132 8.47 -8.04 17.66
N SER A 133 7.23 -8.06 17.19
CA SER A 133 6.72 -9.07 16.24
C SER A 133 7.36 -8.97 14.86
N ILE A 134 7.98 -7.83 14.53
CA ILE A 134 8.72 -7.64 13.29
C ILE A 134 10.14 -8.16 13.46
N SER A 135 10.50 -9.16 12.67
CA SER A 135 11.84 -9.76 12.65
C SER A 135 12.76 -9.13 11.60
N GLU A 136 12.18 -8.60 10.52
CA GLU A 136 12.92 -8.04 9.39
C GLU A 136 12.15 -6.89 8.74
N VAL A 137 12.87 -5.91 8.23
CA VAL A 137 12.32 -4.84 7.38
C VAL A 137 12.90 -4.95 5.98
N ILE A 138 12.02 -5.10 4.99
CA ILE A 138 12.38 -5.24 3.60
C ILE A 138 12.14 -3.91 2.90
N ASP A 139 13.17 -3.41 2.24
CA ASP A 139 13.07 -2.26 1.36
C ASP A 139 12.72 -2.73 -0.06
N ALA A 140 11.53 -2.38 -0.50
CA ALA A 140 11.02 -2.67 -1.84
C ALA A 140 11.16 -1.47 -2.80
N THR A 141 11.91 -0.44 -2.41
CA THR A 141 12.14 0.73 -3.24
C THR A 141 12.90 0.35 -4.48
N ASP A 142 12.42 0.75 -5.65
CA ASP A 142 13.19 0.63 -6.89
C ASP A 142 14.19 1.80 -7.00
N HIS A 143 15.39 1.59 -6.46
CA HIS A 143 16.47 2.56 -6.50
C HIS A 143 17.04 2.77 -7.90
N ALA A 144 16.74 1.87 -8.86
CA ALA A 144 17.18 2.01 -10.25
C ALA A 144 16.22 2.85 -11.10
N ALA A 145 14.96 2.93 -10.69
CA ALA A 145 13.93 3.73 -11.36
C ALA A 145 13.88 5.20 -10.89
N GLY A 146 14.74 5.60 -9.95
CA GLY A 146 14.83 6.95 -9.42
C GLY A 146 15.22 7.97 -10.47
N GLU A 147 14.33 8.28 -11.37
CA GLU A 147 14.34 9.55 -12.09
C GLU A 147 13.92 10.63 -11.10
N ASN A 148 14.91 11.28 -10.52
CA ASN A 148 14.64 12.52 -9.83
C ASN A 148 14.32 13.56 -10.92
N PRO A 149 13.06 14.05 -11.06
CA PRO A 149 12.70 15.00 -12.10
C PRO A 149 13.32 16.39 -11.90
N PHE A 150 14.17 16.56 -10.90
CA PHE A 150 14.84 17.80 -10.55
C PHE A 150 16.38 17.79 -10.74
N TYR A 151 16.90 16.79 -11.45
CA TYR A 151 18.29 16.79 -11.90
C TYR A 151 18.35 16.72 -13.41
#